data_a6f6e68fffe353b711514d5dc538a063
#
_entry.id   a6f6e68fffe353b711514d5dc538a063
#
_cell.length_a   1.000
_cell.length_b   1.000
_cell.length_c   1.000
_cell.angle_alpha   90.00
_cell.angle_beta   90.00
_cell.angle_gamma   90.00
#
_symmetry.space_group_name_H-M   'P 1'
#
loop_
_entity.id
_entity.type
_entity.pdbx_description
1 polymer ?
#
loop_
_entity_poly.entity_id
_entity_poly.type
_entity_poly.pdbx_seq_one_letter_code
_entity_poly.pdbx_strand_id
1 'polypeptide(L)'
;MFEAKIVDILKKNSKQLIISFILIFWGFICHGYMFFSKLPNFDDSVSLYNKGLTLEVGRWFIPFTRFLSKGMSIPIVIGLFSLICIVLSVWLVCDLLDIRSKIYVLVLGMLMISFPVVTGTFTFMFTADAYFLSLFFSCLSIWLVSKKSNAIRLVLSIILLAFSIGIYQAYYDVACALVCIYILLQLTKNKGEIFSKSGSCKNIVAMLCTLAGGMILYLLINKIVFYISGVEYETATLMELFQNIPKAIYDSYVNFISIFIKDFAGISYCRAVKVCLFGLWLLFVIIYEVLIIKKGLWNIILGNVVLLILPIALNFINFAMINRESANQFFNNDFIMAVYAAEQ
;
A
#
# COMPACT_ATOMS: atom_id res chain seq x y z
N MET A 1 -39.36 8.28 -1.37
CA MET A 1 -38.37 9.06 -2.14
C MET A 1 -36.93 8.60 -1.86
N PHE A 2 -36.50 8.42 -0.60
CA PHE A 2 -35.16 7.94 -0.23
C PHE A 2 -34.89 6.49 -0.68
N GLU A 3 -35.82 5.56 -0.41
CA GLU A 3 -35.74 4.16 -0.82
C GLU A 3 -35.66 3.97 -2.34
N ALA A 4 -36.48 4.69 -3.11
CA ALA A 4 -36.43 4.63 -4.57
C ALA A 4 -35.07 5.09 -5.12
N LYS A 5 -34.45 6.09 -4.50
CA LYS A 5 -33.12 6.58 -4.89
C LYS A 5 -32.02 5.58 -4.57
N ILE A 6 -32.12 4.87 -3.44
CA ILE A 6 -31.20 3.78 -3.06
C ILE A 6 -31.32 2.62 -4.06
N VAL A 7 -32.55 2.17 -4.35
CA VAL A 7 -32.81 1.08 -5.30
C VAL A 7 -32.25 1.41 -6.68
N ASP A 8 -32.39 2.65 -7.12
CA ASP A 8 -31.87 3.10 -8.43
C ASP A 8 -30.34 3.12 -8.46
N ILE A 9 -29.68 3.57 -7.40
CA ILE A 9 -28.22 3.52 -7.24
C ILE A 9 -27.73 2.07 -7.23
N LEU A 10 -28.39 1.16 -6.52
CA LEU A 10 -28.04 -0.25 -6.45
C LEU A 10 -28.20 -0.94 -7.82
N LYS A 11 -29.29 -0.66 -8.53
CA LYS A 11 -29.50 -1.17 -9.90
C LYS A 11 -28.44 -0.68 -10.88
N LYS A 12 -28.11 0.62 -10.83
CA LYS A 12 -27.10 1.24 -11.69
C LYS A 12 -25.71 0.62 -11.47
N ASN A 13 -25.36 0.28 -10.23
CA ASN A 13 -24.06 -0.28 -9.85
C ASN A 13 -24.10 -1.79 -9.60
N SER A 14 -25.15 -2.49 -9.99
CA SER A 14 -25.37 -3.91 -9.69
C SER A 14 -24.19 -4.81 -10.07
N LYS A 15 -23.57 -4.54 -11.23
CA LYS A 15 -22.42 -5.32 -11.72
C LYS A 15 -21.15 -5.11 -10.87
N GLN A 16 -20.94 -3.89 -10.38
CA GLN A 16 -19.83 -3.56 -9.47
C GLN A 16 -20.04 -4.22 -8.11
N LEU A 17 -21.27 -4.18 -7.60
CA LEU A 17 -21.64 -4.85 -6.36
C LEU A 17 -21.41 -6.36 -6.42
N ILE A 18 -21.83 -7.01 -7.52
CA ILE A 18 -21.60 -8.46 -7.72
C ILE A 18 -20.11 -8.78 -7.68
N ILE A 19 -19.26 -8.03 -8.39
CA ILE A 19 -17.81 -8.24 -8.35
C ILE A 19 -17.28 -8.03 -6.93
N SER A 20 -17.71 -6.99 -6.22
CA SER A 20 -17.31 -6.74 -4.84
C SER A 20 -17.68 -7.89 -3.91
N PHE A 21 -18.88 -8.44 -4.03
CA PHE A 21 -19.29 -9.63 -3.27
C PHE A 21 -18.45 -10.86 -3.59
N ILE A 22 -18.14 -11.10 -4.86
CA ILE A 22 -17.25 -12.21 -5.26
C ILE A 22 -15.87 -12.04 -4.65
N LEU A 23 -15.31 -10.82 -4.65
CA LEU A 23 -14.02 -10.53 -4.05
C LEU A 23 -14.01 -10.69 -2.52
N ILE A 24 -15.06 -10.23 -1.85
CA ILE A 24 -15.21 -10.44 -0.40
C ILE A 24 -15.31 -11.94 -0.09
N PHE A 25 -16.11 -12.70 -0.85
CA PHE A 25 -16.23 -14.15 -0.68
C PHE A 25 -14.88 -14.85 -0.93
N TRP A 26 -14.13 -14.44 -1.96
CA TRP A 26 -12.77 -14.91 -2.20
C TRP A 26 -11.85 -14.63 -1.01
N GLY A 27 -11.95 -13.45 -0.40
CA GLY A 27 -11.20 -13.09 0.79
C GLY A 27 -11.53 -13.99 1.99
N PHE A 28 -12.78 -14.40 2.16
CA PHE A 28 -13.16 -15.40 3.18
C PHE A 28 -12.55 -16.78 2.88
N ILE A 29 -12.45 -17.19 1.63
CA ILE A 29 -11.78 -18.45 1.26
C ILE A 29 -10.29 -18.37 1.61
N CYS A 30 -9.61 -17.27 1.27
CA CYS A 30 -8.17 -17.13 1.49
C CYS A 30 -7.80 -16.95 2.97
N HIS A 31 -8.60 -16.20 3.74
CA HIS A 31 -8.24 -15.71 5.07
C HIS A 31 -9.23 -16.14 6.17
N GLY A 32 -10.20 -17.00 5.85
CA GLY A 32 -11.25 -17.40 6.78
C GLY A 32 -10.71 -17.95 8.09
N TYR A 33 -9.63 -18.70 8.07
CA TYR A 33 -8.99 -19.19 9.30
C TYR A 33 -8.67 -18.05 10.27
N MET A 34 -8.07 -16.94 9.77
CA MET A 34 -7.75 -15.78 10.61
C MET A 34 -8.99 -15.08 11.15
N PHE A 35 -10.10 -15.08 10.39
CA PHE A 35 -11.36 -14.43 10.79
C PHE A 35 -12.11 -15.21 11.88
N PHE A 36 -11.82 -16.48 12.04
CA PHE A 36 -12.38 -17.32 13.10
C PHE A 36 -11.39 -17.58 14.25
N SER A 37 -10.13 -17.14 14.13
CA SER A 37 -9.10 -17.25 15.15
C SER A 37 -8.95 -15.93 15.89
N LYS A 38 -9.09 -15.94 17.24
CA LYS A 38 -9.02 -14.72 18.04
C LYS A 38 -7.59 -14.27 18.31
N LEU A 39 -6.67 -15.20 18.38
CA LEU A 39 -5.25 -14.96 18.74
C LEU A 39 -4.35 -15.65 17.71
N PRO A 40 -4.27 -15.11 16.48
CA PRO A 40 -3.49 -15.74 15.42
C PRO A 40 -1.98 -15.59 15.61
N ASN A 41 -1.50 -14.64 16.44
CA ASN A 41 -0.09 -14.51 16.77
C ASN A 41 0.14 -14.01 18.22
N PHE A 42 1.42 -13.94 18.62
CA PHE A 42 1.82 -13.50 19.96
C PHE A 42 1.41 -12.05 20.26
N ASP A 43 1.54 -11.15 19.31
CA ASP A 43 1.21 -9.72 19.49
C ASP A 43 -0.29 -9.50 19.74
N ASP A 44 -1.15 -10.34 19.15
CA ASP A 44 -2.58 -10.34 19.46
C ASP A 44 -2.84 -10.65 20.93
N SER A 45 -2.07 -11.58 21.52
CA SER A 45 -2.20 -11.93 22.96
C SER A 45 -1.68 -10.80 23.86
N VAL A 46 -0.58 -10.17 23.52
CA VAL A 46 -0.01 -9.03 24.25
C VAL A 46 -0.91 -7.82 24.17
N SER A 47 -1.53 -7.57 23.02
CA SER A 47 -2.42 -6.42 22.80
C SER A 47 -3.71 -6.44 23.62
N LEU A 48 -4.08 -7.60 24.19
CA LEU A 48 -5.19 -7.70 25.15
C LEU A 48 -4.90 -6.94 26.45
N TYR A 49 -3.64 -6.88 26.86
CA TYR A 49 -3.20 -6.32 28.13
C TYR A 49 -2.41 -5.03 28.00
N ASN A 50 -1.74 -4.83 26.86
CA ASN A 50 -0.93 -3.67 26.56
C ASN A 50 -1.49 -2.86 25.39
N LYS A 51 -1.28 -1.53 25.42
CA LYS A 51 -1.68 -0.63 24.31
C LYS A 51 -0.80 -0.79 23.07
N GLY A 52 0.30 -1.55 23.18
CA GLY A 52 1.32 -1.69 22.13
C GLY A 52 2.12 -0.38 21.91
N LEU A 53 3.30 -0.51 21.34
CA LEU A 53 4.11 0.63 20.90
C LEU A 53 3.44 1.22 19.64
N THR A 54 2.82 2.38 19.76
CA THR A 54 2.18 3.06 18.64
C THR A 54 2.76 4.44 18.40
N LEU A 55 2.85 5.25 19.46
CA LEU A 55 3.40 6.60 19.37
C LEU A 55 4.91 6.54 19.20
N GLU A 56 5.59 5.67 19.93
CA GLU A 56 7.05 5.48 19.94
C GLU A 56 7.60 5.17 18.53
N VAL A 57 6.81 4.49 17.72
CA VAL A 57 7.15 4.14 16.33
C VAL A 57 6.49 5.06 15.28
N GLY A 58 5.98 6.22 15.70
CA GLY A 58 5.40 7.22 14.79
C GLY A 58 4.04 6.87 14.20
N ARG A 59 3.31 5.89 14.76
CA ARG A 59 1.98 5.48 14.31
C ARG A 59 0.87 6.19 15.08
N TRP A 60 0.94 7.53 15.08
CA TRP A 60 0.08 8.39 15.89
C TRP A 60 -1.41 8.34 15.54
N PHE A 61 -1.78 7.84 14.36
CA PHE A 61 -3.18 7.77 13.95
C PHE A 61 -3.86 6.42 14.22
N ILE A 62 -3.10 5.36 14.55
CA ILE A 62 -3.65 4.05 14.94
C ILE A 62 -4.68 4.13 16.08
N PRO A 63 -4.46 4.87 17.17
CA PRO A 63 -5.43 4.94 18.27
C PRO A 63 -6.83 5.39 17.84
N PHE A 64 -6.93 6.15 16.75
CA PHE A 64 -8.21 6.64 16.22
C PHE A 64 -8.85 5.66 15.22
N THR A 65 -8.08 4.78 14.59
CA THR A 65 -8.54 3.95 13.46
C THR A 65 -8.79 2.49 13.84
N ARG A 66 -8.16 1.96 14.86
CA ARG A 66 -8.42 0.60 15.37
C ARG A 66 -9.65 0.54 16.28
N PHE A 67 -10.77 1.09 15.83
CA PHE A 67 -11.99 1.15 16.65
C PHE A 67 -12.70 -0.20 16.76
N LEU A 68 -12.54 -1.09 15.80
CA LEU A 68 -13.09 -2.44 15.80
C LEU A 68 -12.19 -3.45 16.54
N SER A 69 -10.88 -3.22 16.53
CA SER A 69 -9.89 -4.13 17.11
C SER A 69 -9.53 -3.79 18.55
N LYS A 70 -9.92 -2.60 19.06
CA LYS A 70 -9.61 -2.16 20.42
C LYS A 70 -10.39 -2.95 21.48
N GLY A 71 -9.69 -3.57 22.42
CA GLY A 71 -10.30 -4.30 23.53
C GLY A 71 -10.80 -5.69 23.11
N MET A 72 -12.08 -5.99 23.32
CA MET A 72 -12.67 -7.26 22.89
C MET A 72 -12.94 -7.26 21.38
N SER A 73 -11.92 -7.49 20.59
CA SER A 73 -12.01 -7.55 19.14
C SER A 73 -12.81 -8.77 18.68
N ILE A 74 -13.59 -8.57 17.62
CA ILE A 74 -14.33 -9.63 16.93
C ILE A 74 -13.65 -9.88 15.59
N PRO A 75 -12.81 -10.90 15.42
CA PRO A 75 -11.97 -11.09 14.23
C PRO A 75 -12.76 -11.10 12.92
N ILE A 76 -13.96 -11.71 12.90
CA ILE A 76 -14.80 -11.74 11.69
C ILE A 76 -15.25 -10.33 11.26
N VAL A 77 -15.54 -9.44 12.20
CA VAL A 77 -15.93 -8.05 11.90
C VAL A 77 -14.72 -7.25 11.39
N ILE A 78 -13.57 -7.44 12.02
CA ILE A 78 -12.29 -6.84 11.60
C ILE A 78 -11.93 -7.32 10.20
N GLY A 79 -12.01 -8.64 9.95
CA GLY A 79 -11.73 -9.24 8.65
C GLY A 79 -12.67 -8.72 7.56
N LEU A 80 -13.98 -8.64 7.82
CA LEU A 80 -14.96 -8.12 6.88
C LEU A 80 -14.69 -6.64 6.54
N PHE A 81 -14.44 -5.79 7.55
CA PHE A 81 -14.10 -4.39 7.34
C PHE A 81 -12.81 -4.23 6.52
N SER A 82 -11.78 -5.02 6.85
CA SER A 82 -10.52 -5.06 6.13
C SER A 82 -10.71 -5.45 4.66
N LEU A 83 -11.51 -6.49 4.39
CA LEU A 83 -11.83 -6.89 3.01
C LEU A 83 -12.58 -5.79 2.25
N ILE A 84 -13.49 -5.08 2.91
CA ILE A 84 -14.17 -3.92 2.29
C ILE A 84 -13.14 -2.86 1.91
N CYS A 85 -12.20 -2.53 2.79
CA CYS A 85 -11.13 -1.56 2.49
C CYS A 85 -10.26 -2.02 1.31
N ILE A 86 -9.89 -3.32 1.24
CA ILE A 86 -9.13 -3.86 0.12
C ILE A 86 -9.93 -3.76 -1.18
N VAL A 87 -11.21 -4.16 -1.18
CA VAL A 87 -12.07 -4.11 -2.37
C VAL A 87 -12.28 -2.68 -2.86
N LEU A 88 -12.46 -1.72 -1.96
CA LEU A 88 -12.51 -0.31 -2.31
C LEU A 88 -11.19 0.15 -2.94
N SER A 89 -10.05 -0.28 -2.39
CA SER A 89 -8.72 0.01 -2.97
C SER A 89 -8.58 -0.58 -4.38
N VAL A 90 -9.06 -1.82 -4.61
CA VAL A 90 -9.10 -2.43 -5.96
C VAL A 90 -9.85 -1.54 -6.95
N TRP A 91 -11.04 -1.04 -6.59
CA TRP A 91 -11.81 -0.15 -7.45
C TRP A 91 -11.09 1.16 -7.74
N LEU A 92 -10.43 1.76 -6.73
CA LEU A 92 -9.64 2.99 -6.92
C LEU A 92 -8.45 2.75 -7.86
N VAL A 93 -7.73 1.65 -7.68
CA VAL A 93 -6.60 1.28 -8.54
C VAL A 93 -7.07 0.99 -9.96
N CYS A 94 -8.15 0.23 -10.13
CA CYS A 94 -8.70 -0.05 -11.46
C CYS A 94 -9.13 1.23 -12.19
N ASP A 95 -9.77 2.15 -11.48
CA ASP A 95 -10.19 3.43 -12.08
C ASP A 95 -9.00 4.35 -12.35
N LEU A 96 -7.97 4.34 -11.48
CA LEU A 96 -6.70 5.06 -11.69
C LEU A 96 -5.98 4.60 -12.96
N LEU A 97 -5.91 3.27 -13.15
CA LEU A 97 -5.20 2.64 -14.27
C LEU A 97 -6.08 2.46 -15.53
N ASP A 98 -7.35 2.92 -15.48
CA ASP A 98 -8.32 2.81 -16.58
C ASP A 98 -8.65 1.37 -16.96
N ILE A 99 -8.66 0.46 -15.99
CA ILE A 99 -9.06 -0.95 -16.16
C ILE A 99 -10.57 -1.03 -16.13
N ARG A 100 -11.20 -1.23 -17.31
CA ARG A 100 -12.67 -1.24 -17.47
C ARG A 100 -13.25 -2.65 -17.59
N SER A 101 -12.44 -3.63 -18.00
CA SER A 101 -12.89 -5.01 -18.13
C SER A 101 -13.15 -5.64 -16.77
N LYS A 102 -14.35 -6.21 -16.59
CA LYS A 102 -14.75 -6.88 -15.35
C LYS A 102 -13.84 -8.06 -14.97
N ILE A 103 -13.38 -8.80 -15.98
CA ILE A 103 -12.49 -9.94 -15.79
C ILE A 103 -11.15 -9.44 -15.20
N TYR A 104 -10.60 -8.36 -15.74
CA TYR A 104 -9.34 -7.81 -15.25
C TYR A 104 -9.50 -7.21 -13.85
N VAL A 105 -10.63 -6.56 -13.55
CA VAL A 105 -10.93 -6.08 -12.16
C VAL A 105 -11.00 -7.27 -11.21
N LEU A 106 -11.66 -8.35 -11.59
CA LEU A 106 -11.79 -9.55 -10.77
C LEU A 106 -10.42 -10.21 -10.54
N VAL A 107 -9.64 -10.41 -11.59
CA VAL A 107 -8.30 -11.01 -11.51
C VAL A 107 -7.38 -10.15 -10.64
N LEU A 108 -7.34 -8.84 -10.85
CA LEU A 108 -6.53 -7.92 -10.04
C LEU A 108 -6.97 -7.96 -8.57
N GLY A 109 -8.28 -7.94 -8.31
CA GLY A 109 -8.81 -8.01 -6.96
C GLY A 109 -8.48 -9.33 -6.26
N MET A 110 -8.60 -10.47 -6.96
CA MET A 110 -8.20 -11.76 -6.43
C MET A 110 -6.71 -11.82 -6.13
N LEU A 111 -5.86 -11.30 -7.02
CA LEU A 111 -4.41 -11.23 -6.80
C LEU A 111 -4.06 -10.33 -5.60
N MET A 112 -4.68 -9.15 -5.49
CA MET A 112 -4.45 -8.26 -4.35
C MET A 112 -4.85 -8.90 -3.02
N ILE A 113 -6.00 -9.59 -2.98
CA ILE A 113 -6.49 -10.26 -1.77
C ILE A 113 -5.61 -11.46 -1.39
N SER A 114 -5.20 -12.28 -2.37
CA SER A 114 -4.42 -13.50 -2.12
C SER A 114 -2.93 -13.23 -1.95
N PHE A 115 -2.50 -11.97 -2.03
CA PHE A 115 -1.07 -11.67 -1.94
C PHE A 115 -0.54 -12.01 -0.55
N PRO A 116 0.63 -12.67 -0.43
CA PRO A 116 1.14 -13.17 0.86
C PRO A 116 1.24 -12.11 1.96
N VAL A 117 1.57 -10.87 1.62
CA VAL A 117 1.62 -9.74 2.57
C VAL A 117 0.25 -9.47 3.20
N VAL A 118 -0.85 -9.68 2.48
CA VAL A 118 -2.21 -9.54 3.01
C VAL A 118 -2.48 -10.61 4.06
N THR A 119 -2.06 -11.86 3.81
CA THR A 119 -2.11 -12.94 4.81
C THR A 119 -1.29 -12.59 6.04
N GLY A 120 -0.04 -12.14 5.85
CA GLY A 120 0.81 -11.67 6.94
C GLY A 120 0.17 -10.53 7.74
N THR A 121 -0.50 -9.58 7.09
CA THR A 121 -1.20 -8.49 7.78
C THR A 121 -2.39 -9.01 8.62
N PHE A 122 -3.11 -10.03 8.14
CA PHE A 122 -4.20 -10.64 8.90
C PHE A 122 -3.73 -11.48 10.10
N THR A 123 -2.44 -11.81 10.21
CA THR A 123 -1.92 -12.39 11.46
C THR A 123 -1.92 -11.36 12.60
N PHE A 124 -1.95 -10.06 12.31
CA PHE A 124 -2.04 -8.97 13.30
C PHE A 124 -3.49 -8.47 13.43
N MET A 125 -4.40 -9.36 13.88
CA MET A 125 -5.83 -9.07 13.99
C MET A 125 -6.14 -7.87 14.90
N PHE A 126 -5.31 -7.61 15.89
CA PHE A 126 -5.49 -6.47 16.81
C PHE A 126 -5.35 -5.09 16.15
N THR A 127 -4.94 -5.01 14.87
CA THR A 127 -4.74 -3.76 14.15
C THR A 127 -5.01 -3.87 12.62
N ALA A 128 -5.50 -5.03 12.15
CA ALA A 128 -5.72 -5.27 10.72
C ALA A 128 -6.71 -4.27 10.10
N ASP A 129 -7.76 -3.88 10.83
CA ASP A 129 -8.73 -2.85 10.41
C ASP A 129 -8.04 -1.52 10.10
N ALA A 130 -7.13 -1.07 10.97
CA ALA A 130 -6.37 0.15 10.78
C ALA A 130 -5.42 0.02 9.57
N TYR A 131 -4.71 -1.09 9.43
CA TYR A 131 -3.75 -1.29 8.35
C TYR A 131 -4.42 -1.28 6.97
N PHE A 132 -5.54 -1.98 6.80
CA PHE A 132 -6.24 -1.96 5.52
C PHE A 132 -6.98 -0.65 5.26
N LEU A 133 -7.37 0.09 6.30
CA LEU A 133 -7.83 1.47 6.15
C LEU A 133 -6.69 2.39 5.66
N SER A 134 -5.46 2.17 6.14
CA SER A 134 -4.27 2.89 5.66
C SER A 134 -4.02 2.62 4.17
N LEU A 135 -4.11 1.36 3.72
CA LEU A 135 -4.05 1.00 2.29
C LEU A 135 -5.09 1.78 1.47
N PHE A 136 -6.33 1.80 1.96
CA PHE A 136 -7.41 2.53 1.29
C PHE A 136 -7.13 4.04 1.21
N PHE A 137 -6.65 4.66 2.29
CA PHE A 137 -6.29 6.08 2.30
C PHE A 137 -5.14 6.39 1.33
N SER A 138 -4.12 5.52 1.27
CA SER A 138 -3.02 5.64 0.32
C SER A 138 -3.52 5.62 -1.13
N CYS A 139 -4.34 4.63 -1.50
CA CYS A 139 -4.93 4.54 -2.83
C CYS A 139 -5.84 5.73 -3.15
N LEU A 140 -6.68 6.14 -2.19
CA LEU A 140 -7.62 7.24 -2.34
C LEU A 140 -6.90 8.59 -2.53
N SER A 141 -5.80 8.82 -1.82
CA SER A 141 -5.02 10.05 -1.93
C SER A 141 -4.52 10.29 -3.35
N ILE A 142 -3.93 9.27 -3.98
CA ILE A 142 -3.43 9.35 -5.35
C ILE A 142 -4.58 9.43 -6.36
N TRP A 143 -5.64 8.65 -6.15
CA TRP A 143 -6.81 8.68 -7.02
C TRP A 143 -7.48 10.05 -7.08
N LEU A 144 -7.61 10.76 -5.96
CA LEU A 144 -8.26 12.08 -5.89
C LEU A 144 -7.64 13.11 -6.84
N VAL A 145 -6.31 13.12 -6.95
CA VAL A 145 -5.58 14.08 -7.81
C VAL A 145 -5.38 13.58 -9.23
N SER A 146 -5.62 12.29 -9.50
CA SER A 146 -5.49 11.71 -10.84
C SER A 146 -6.57 12.14 -11.82
N LYS A 147 -7.79 12.39 -11.33
CA LYS A 147 -8.96 12.69 -12.19
C LYS A 147 -9.07 14.17 -12.56
N LYS A 148 -8.93 15.03 -11.56
CA LYS A 148 -8.97 16.49 -11.75
C LYS A 148 -8.23 17.15 -10.60
N SER A 149 -7.07 17.69 -10.89
CA SER A 149 -6.30 18.41 -9.88
C SER A 149 -6.89 19.80 -9.65
N ASN A 150 -7.39 20.04 -8.43
CA ASN A 150 -7.74 21.36 -7.91
C ASN A 150 -7.22 21.49 -6.47
N ALA A 151 -7.19 22.70 -5.92
CA ALA A 151 -6.62 22.95 -4.59
C ALA A 151 -7.28 22.11 -3.49
N ILE A 152 -8.60 21.98 -3.49
CA ILE A 152 -9.33 21.22 -2.46
C ILE A 152 -8.93 19.73 -2.51
N ARG A 153 -8.90 19.13 -3.70
CA ARG A 153 -8.50 17.72 -3.86
C ARG A 153 -7.05 17.51 -3.50
N LEU A 154 -6.16 18.44 -3.82
CA LEU A 154 -4.75 18.38 -3.43
C LEU A 154 -4.61 18.42 -1.91
N VAL A 155 -5.26 19.34 -1.22
CA VAL A 155 -5.21 19.41 0.25
C VAL A 155 -5.78 18.13 0.88
N LEU A 156 -6.92 17.65 0.41
CA LEU A 156 -7.51 16.40 0.91
C LEU A 156 -6.58 15.19 0.67
N SER A 157 -5.93 15.12 -0.49
CA SER A 157 -5.01 14.00 -0.78
C SER A 157 -3.77 14.03 0.09
N ILE A 158 -3.21 15.20 0.38
CA ILE A 158 -2.10 15.40 1.32
C ILE A 158 -2.50 14.92 2.73
N ILE A 159 -3.66 15.33 3.22
CA ILE A 159 -4.17 14.94 4.55
C ILE A 159 -4.40 13.43 4.61
N LEU A 160 -5.05 12.83 3.61
CA LEU A 160 -5.31 11.38 3.58
C LEU A 160 -4.00 10.57 3.54
N LEU A 161 -3.01 11.03 2.77
CA LEU A 161 -1.72 10.35 2.74
C LEU A 161 -0.97 10.48 4.07
N ALA A 162 -1.00 11.65 4.72
CA ALA A 162 -0.41 11.83 6.04
C ALA A 162 -1.08 10.92 7.09
N PHE A 163 -2.40 10.75 7.05
CA PHE A 163 -3.13 9.82 7.92
C PHE A 163 -2.77 8.37 7.62
N SER A 164 -2.64 8.00 6.33
CA SER A 164 -2.16 6.68 5.95
C SER A 164 -0.79 6.38 6.56
N ILE A 165 0.18 7.28 6.40
CA ILE A 165 1.53 7.12 6.97
C ILE A 165 1.48 7.08 8.51
N GLY A 166 0.62 7.90 9.14
CA GLY A 166 0.41 7.95 10.59
C GLY A 166 -0.27 6.70 11.16
N ILE A 167 -0.87 5.84 10.33
CA ILE A 167 -1.31 4.49 10.70
C ILE A 167 -0.14 3.52 10.51
N TYR A 168 0.42 3.46 9.31
CA TYR A 168 1.50 2.54 8.97
C TYR A 168 2.34 3.06 7.81
N GLN A 169 3.60 3.34 8.08
CA GLN A 169 4.51 4.02 7.16
C GLN A 169 4.71 3.27 5.82
N ALA A 170 4.68 1.93 5.84
CA ALA A 170 4.87 1.11 4.64
C ALA A 170 3.83 1.38 3.53
N TYR A 171 2.65 1.89 3.85
CA TYR A 171 1.66 2.23 2.82
C TYR A 171 1.98 3.51 2.03
N TYR A 172 2.98 4.28 2.46
CA TYR A 172 3.53 5.35 1.61
C TYR A 172 4.18 4.79 0.34
N ASP A 173 4.87 3.66 0.44
CA ASP A 173 5.47 2.98 -0.71
C ASP A 173 4.41 2.53 -1.72
N VAL A 174 3.20 2.17 -1.26
CA VAL A 174 2.05 1.90 -2.16
C VAL A 174 1.67 3.14 -2.97
N ALA A 175 1.59 4.31 -2.33
CA ALA A 175 1.30 5.56 -3.05
C ALA A 175 2.40 5.90 -4.07
N CYS A 176 3.67 5.73 -3.70
CA CYS A 176 4.81 5.95 -4.60
C CYS A 176 4.76 5.00 -5.82
N ALA A 177 4.49 3.72 -5.59
CA ALA A 177 4.36 2.72 -6.65
C ALA A 177 3.20 3.05 -7.60
N LEU A 178 2.04 3.45 -7.06
CA LEU A 178 0.89 3.86 -7.88
C LEU A 178 1.20 5.07 -8.77
N VAL A 179 1.96 6.04 -8.26
CA VAL A 179 2.42 7.19 -9.06
C VAL A 179 3.36 6.73 -10.18
N CYS A 180 4.32 5.86 -9.89
CA CYS A 180 5.21 5.30 -10.91
C CYS A 180 4.43 4.56 -12.00
N ILE A 181 3.51 3.66 -11.62
CA ILE A 181 2.69 2.89 -12.57
C ILE A 181 1.79 3.83 -13.40
N TYR A 182 1.21 4.86 -12.77
CA TYR A 182 0.42 5.86 -13.49
C TYR A 182 1.26 6.61 -14.53
N ILE A 183 2.47 7.04 -14.18
CA ILE A 183 3.39 7.70 -15.12
C ILE A 183 3.73 6.76 -16.29
N LEU A 184 4.12 5.51 -16.02
CA LEU A 184 4.39 4.51 -17.05
C LEU A 184 3.21 4.34 -18.01
N LEU A 185 1.99 4.24 -17.47
CA LEU A 185 0.77 4.13 -18.26
C LEU A 185 0.52 5.38 -19.14
N GLN A 186 0.74 6.60 -18.60
CA GLN A 186 0.57 7.84 -19.39
C GLN A 186 1.59 7.93 -20.51
N LEU A 187 2.83 7.49 -20.29
CA LEU A 187 3.89 7.45 -21.28
C LEU A 187 3.54 6.54 -22.48
N THR A 188 2.88 5.41 -22.21
CA THR A 188 2.44 4.50 -23.28
C THR A 188 1.20 5.01 -24.04
N LYS A 189 0.29 5.75 -23.38
CA LYS A 189 -0.94 6.28 -24.00
C LYS A 189 -0.67 7.49 -24.91
N ASN A 190 0.25 8.37 -24.54
CA ASN A 190 0.48 9.64 -25.24
C ASN A 190 1.58 9.52 -26.31
N LYS A 191 1.28 9.91 -27.54
CA LYS A 191 2.28 10.03 -28.61
C LYS A 191 3.09 11.32 -28.38
N GLY A 192 4.27 11.19 -27.80
CA GLY A 192 5.33 12.24 -27.88
C GLY A 192 5.22 13.44 -26.94
N GLU A 193 4.12 13.67 -26.24
CA GLU A 193 3.90 14.95 -25.56
C GLU A 193 3.14 14.82 -24.24
N ILE A 194 3.74 14.16 -23.22
CA ILE A 194 3.19 14.22 -21.85
C ILE A 194 3.15 15.66 -21.34
N PHE A 195 4.15 16.45 -21.70
CA PHE A 195 4.28 17.85 -21.27
C PHE A 195 3.40 18.81 -22.07
N SER A 196 2.95 18.45 -23.28
CA SER A 196 2.11 19.33 -24.10
C SER A 196 0.62 19.19 -23.80
N LYS A 197 0.16 18.03 -23.29
CA LYS A 197 -1.21 17.88 -22.75
C LYS A 197 -1.27 18.39 -21.32
N SER A 198 -1.57 19.65 -21.17
CA SER A 198 -1.73 20.41 -19.91
C SER A 198 -2.39 19.62 -18.76
N GLY A 199 -3.28 18.67 -19.05
CA GLY A 199 -4.00 17.88 -18.04
C GLY A 199 -3.20 16.76 -17.39
N SER A 200 -2.46 15.95 -18.16
CA SER A 200 -1.69 14.79 -17.62
C SER A 200 -0.50 15.26 -16.80
N CYS A 201 0.24 16.25 -17.29
CA CYS A 201 1.34 16.85 -16.54
C CYS A 201 0.88 17.45 -15.21
N LYS A 202 -0.22 18.20 -15.22
CA LYS A 202 -0.80 18.79 -14.01
C LYS A 202 -1.17 17.73 -12.96
N ASN A 203 -1.73 16.60 -13.38
CA ASN A 203 -2.09 15.53 -12.47
C ASN A 203 -0.83 14.83 -11.90
N ILE A 204 0.20 14.59 -12.71
CA ILE A 204 1.49 14.03 -12.26
C ILE A 204 2.13 14.96 -11.22
N VAL A 205 2.22 16.26 -11.51
CA VAL A 205 2.74 17.24 -10.55
C VAL A 205 1.93 17.24 -9.26
N ALA A 206 0.59 17.19 -9.34
CA ALA A 206 -0.25 17.11 -8.17
C ALA A 206 -0.03 15.82 -7.35
N MET A 207 0.21 14.68 -8.00
CA MET A 207 0.57 13.43 -7.32
C MET A 207 1.93 13.56 -6.60
N LEU A 208 2.94 14.12 -7.26
CA LEU A 208 4.24 14.36 -6.65
C LEU A 208 4.15 15.35 -5.47
N CYS A 209 3.34 16.41 -5.61
CA CYS A 209 3.04 17.31 -4.50
C CYS A 209 2.30 16.61 -3.36
N THR A 210 1.44 15.64 -3.67
CA THR A 210 0.75 14.82 -2.66
C THR A 210 1.76 13.95 -1.90
N LEU A 211 2.70 13.29 -2.59
CA LEU A 211 3.73 12.49 -1.94
C LEU A 211 4.60 13.35 -1.01
N ALA A 212 5.15 14.44 -1.53
CA ALA A 212 5.99 15.34 -0.75
C ALA A 212 5.22 16.00 0.42
N GLY A 213 4.05 16.56 0.13
CA GLY A 213 3.20 17.23 1.13
C GLY A 213 2.68 16.29 2.20
N GLY A 214 2.27 15.07 1.83
CA GLY A 214 1.83 14.03 2.78
C GLY A 214 2.93 13.61 3.74
N MET A 215 4.15 13.40 3.24
CA MET A 215 5.32 13.09 4.07
C MET A 215 5.67 14.27 5.01
N ILE A 216 5.74 15.49 4.48
CA ILE A 216 6.03 16.69 5.29
C ILE A 216 4.97 16.84 6.39
N LEU A 217 3.68 16.74 6.05
CA LEU A 217 2.59 16.87 7.02
C LEU A 217 2.67 15.76 8.09
N TYR A 218 2.94 14.51 7.69
CA TYR A 218 3.17 13.40 8.62
C TYR A 218 4.29 13.71 9.61
N LEU A 219 5.46 14.17 9.13
CA LEU A 219 6.62 14.48 9.97
C LEU A 219 6.34 15.65 10.93
N LEU A 220 5.60 16.67 10.48
CA LEU A 220 5.18 17.80 11.31
C LEU A 220 4.25 17.34 12.44
N ILE A 221 3.21 16.57 12.12
CA ILE A 221 2.27 16.03 13.12
C ILE A 221 3.01 15.12 14.09
N ASN A 222 3.87 14.26 13.58
CA ASN A 222 4.68 13.34 14.40
C ASN A 222 5.51 14.11 15.45
N LYS A 223 6.21 15.17 15.02
CA LYS A 223 6.98 16.04 15.92
C LYS A 223 6.10 16.70 16.99
N ILE A 224 4.90 17.17 16.62
CA ILE A 224 3.95 17.77 17.57
C ILE A 224 3.46 16.72 18.58
N VAL A 225 3.11 15.53 18.11
CA VAL A 225 2.62 14.44 18.96
C VAL A 225 3.68 14.02 19.98
N PHE A 226 4.95 13.87 19.58
CA PHE A 226 6.04 13.55 20.49
C PHE A 226 6.27 14.65 21.53
N TYR A 227 6.26 15.91 21.11
CA TYR A 227 6.40 17.04 22.02
C TYR A 227 5.29 17.07 23.10
N ILE A 228 4.05 16.79 22.71
CA ILE A 228 2.89 16.82 23.63
C ILE A 228 2.85 15.57 24.51
N SER A 229 3.19 14.39 23.97
CA SER A 229 3.10 13.12 24.71
C SER A 229 4.27 12.86 25.63
N GLY A 230 5.40 13.57 25.45
CA GLY A 230 6.64 13.34 26.17
C GLY A 230 7.28 11.97 25.91
N VAL A 231 6.86 11.30 24.85
CA VAL A 231 7.38 9.99 24.44
C VAL A 231 8.67 10.19 23.64
N GLU A 232 9.70 9.42 23.96
CA GLU A 232 10.93 9.39 23.16
C GLU A 232 10.69 8.61 21.85
N TYR A 233 11.26 9.12 20.79
CA TYR A 233 11.10 8.56 19.45
C TYR A 233 12.11 7.45 19.21
N GLU A 234 11.65 6.23 18.99
CA GLU A 234 12.51 5.08 18.70
C GLU A 234 12.91 4.96 17.22
N THR A 235 12.33 5.79 16.34
CA THR A 235 12.69 5.77 14.92
C THR A 235 13.75 6.83 14.58
N ALA A 236 14.40 6.65 13.42
CA ALA A 236 15.48 7.51 12.96
C ALA A 236 15.10 9.01 12.95
N THR A 237 15.98 9.85 13.45
CA THR A 237 15.87 11.30 13.35
C THR A 237 15.98 11.75 11.88
N LEU A 238 15.53 12.98 11.55
CA LEU A 238 15.67 13.52 10.19
C LEU A 238 17.12 13.49 9.69
N MET A 239 18.10 13.70 10.57
CA MET A 239 19.52 13.64 10.22
C MET A 239 19.96 12.21 9.85
N GLU A 240 19.52 11.23 10.63
CA GLU A 240 19.77 9.81 10.37
C GLU A 240 19.07 9.35 9.10
N LEU A 241 17.86 9.85 8.82
CA LEU A 241 17.17 9.62 7.55
C LEU A 241 18.03 10.05 6.36
N PHE A 242 18.57 11.27 6.38
CA PHE A 242 19.45 11.76 5.30
C PHE A 242 20.72 10.94 5.16
N GLN A 243 21.34 10.54 6.27
CA GLN A 243 22.54 9.69 6.26
C GLN A 243 22.25 8.27 5.75
N ASN A 244 21.04 7.77 5.95
CA ASN A 244 20.66 6.42 5.53
C ASN A 244 20.16 6.34 4.09
N ILE A 245 19.89 7.45 3.39
CA ILE A 245 19.38 7.45 2.01
C ILE A 245 20.18 6.53 1.06
N PRO A 246 21.52 6.61 0.97
CA PRO A 246 22.27 5.75 0.05
C PRO A 246 22.10 4.26 0.36
N LYS A 247 22.07 3.93 1.65
CA LYS A 247 21.85 2.56 2.10
C LYS A 247 20.43 2.10 1.82
N ALA A 248 19.43 2.94 2.11
CA ALA A 248 18.02 2.62 1.86
C ALA A 248 17.75 2.39 0.36
N ILE A 249 18.41 3.14 -0.52
CA ILE A 249 18.36 2.90 -1.97
C ILE A 249 18.96 1.53 -2.29
N TYR A 250 20.16 1.23 -1.81
CA TYR A 250 20.80 -0.06 -2.04
C TYR A 250 19.95 -1.22 -1.53
N ASP A 251 19.47 -1.13 -0.29
CA ASP A 251 18.65 -2.16 0.34
C ASP A 251 17.31 -2.34 -0.38
N SER A 252 16.73 -1.28 -0.94
CA SER A 252 15.52 -1.35 -1.77
C SER A 252 15.73 -2.20 -3.03
N TYR A 253 16.86 -2.04 -3.71
CA TYR A 253 17.20 -2.88 -4.87
C TYR A 253 17.50 -4.33 -4.46
N VAL A 254 18.26 -4.51 -3.40
CA VAL A 254 18.58 -5.85 -2.88
C VAL A 254 17.30 -6.60 -2.50
N ASN A 255 16.38 -5.94 -1.81
CA ASN A 255 15.09 -6.53 -1.44
C ASN A 255 14.24 -6.85 -2.66
N PHE A 256 14.14 -5.93 -3.62
CA PHE A 256 13.40 -6.16 -4.85
C PHE A 256 13.94 -7.37 -5.64
N ILE A 257 15.26 -7.51 -5.78
CA ILE A 257 15.88 -8.64 -6.46
C ILE A 257 15.70 -9.94 -5.64
N SER A 258 15.74 -9.84 -4.30
CA SER A 258 15.62 -10.98 -3.41
C SER A 258 14.28 -11.70 -3.54
N ILE A 259 13.19 -11.00 -3.89
CA ILE A 259 11.86 -11.58 -4.14
C ILE A 259 11.92 -12.70 -5.20
N PHE A 260 12.82 -12.58 -6.18
CA PHE A 260 12.95 -13.55 -7.27
C PHE A 260 13.94 -14.68 -6.97
N ILE A 261 14.83 -14.50 -5.97
CA ILE A 261 15.96 -15.41 -5.74
C ILE A 261 15.86 -16.10 -4.38
N LYS A 262 15.57 -15.34 -3.32
CA LYS A 262 15.56 -15.83 -1.93
C LYS A 262 14.14 -16.21 -1.50
N ASP A 263 14.06 -16.98 -0.42
CA ASP A 263 12.81 -17.17 0.29
C ASP A 263 12.47 -15.89 1.05
N PHE A 264 11.24 -15.44 0.90
CA PHE A 264 10.80 -14.20 1.50
C PHE A 264 10.27 -14.46 2.90
N ALA A 265 10.89 -13.86 3.90
CA ALA A 265 10.44 -13.85 5.28
C ALA A 265 10.09 -15.23 5.89
N GLY A 266 10.93 -16.25 5.62
CA GLY A 266 10.69 -17.59 6.14
C GLY A 266 9.67 -18.41 5.35
N ILE A 267 8.95 -17.82 4.41
CA ILE A 267 8.08 -18.57 3.49
C ILE A 267 8.95 -19.12 2.35
N SER A 268 9.15 -20.43 2.35
CA SER A 268 9.82 -21.12 1.25
C SER A 268 8.89 -21.19 0.05
N TYR A 269 9.05 -20.27 -0.88
CA TYR A 269 8.37 -20.39 -2.17
C TYR A 269 8.96 -21.53 -2.99
N CYS A 270 8.07 -22.36 -3.55
CA CYS A 270 8.46 -23.30 -4.57
C CYS A 270 9.27 -22.58 -5.67
N ARG A 271 10.38 -23.19 -6.11
CA ARG A 271 11.24 -22.63 -7.17
C ARG A 271 10.46 -22.19 -8.41
N ALA A 272 9.39 -22.93 -8.76
CA ALA A 272 8.51 -22.60 -9.87
C ALA A 272 7.82 -21.23 -9.67
N VAL A 273 7.40 -20.87 -8.45
CA VAL A 273 6.76 -19.58 -8.15
C VAL A 273 7.75 -18.43 -8.35
N LYS A 274 8.99 -18.56 -7.89
CA LYS A 274 10.05 -17.56 -8.10
C LYS A 274 10.32 -17.32 -9.58
N VAL A 275 10.44 -18.41 -10.35
CA VAL A 275 10.63 -18.35 -11.80
C VAL A 275 9.43 -17.70 -12.50
N CYS A 276 8.20 -18.04 -12.08
CA CYS A 276 7.00 -17.41 -12.62
C CYS A 276 6.96 -15.90 -12.31
N LEU A 277 7.26 -15.47 -11.08
CA LEU A 277 7.29 -14.06 -10.69
C LEU A 277 8.34 -13.29 -11.50
N PHE A 278 9.54 -13.84 -11.64
CA PHE A 278 10.59 -13.25 -12.47
C PHE A 278 10.16 -13.19 -13.95
N GLY A 279 9.57 -14.26 -14.48
CA GLY A 279 9.05 -14.30 -15.84
C GLY A 279 7.96 -13.25 -16.09
N LEU A 280 7.03 -13.06 -15.13
CA LEU A 280 6.00 -12.03 -15.21
C LEU A 280 6.60 -10.62 -15.18
N TRP A 281 7.59 -10.38 -14.32
CA TRP A 281 8.29 -9.10 -14.29
C TRP A 281 9.02 -8.82 -15.61
N LEU A 282 9.77 -9.79 -16.13
CA LEU A 282 10.46 -9.66 -17.41
C LEU A 282 9.47 -9.41 -18.55
N LEU A 283 8.37 -10.15 -18.58
CA LEU A 283 7.31 -9.97 -19.58
C LEU A 283 6.70 -8.57 -19.49
N PHE A 284 6.46 -8.06 -18.29
CA PHE A 284 5.98 -6.68 -18.09
C PHE A 284 6.95 -5.66 -18.67
N VAL A 285 8.26 -5.79 -18.39
CA VAL A 285 9.28 -4.89 -18.92
C VAL A 285 9.33 -4.96 -20.45
N ILE A 286 9.35 -6.18 -21.02
CA ILE A 286 9.38 -6.36 -22.49
C ILE A 286 8.15 -5.74 -23.14
N ILE A 287 6.94 -6.01 -22.63
CA ILE A 287 5.71 -5.42 -23.18
C ILE A 287 5.76 -3.90 -23.08
N TYR A 288 6.20 -3.37 -21.95
CA TYR A 288 6.34 -1.94 -21.75
C TYR A 288 7.30 -1.32 -22.77
N GLU A 289 8.49 -1.88 -22.97
CA GLU A 289 9.47 -1.41 -23.93
C GLU A 289 8.93 -1.44 -25.37
N VAL A 290 8.26 -2.52 -25.76
CA VAL A 290 7.60 -2.63 -27.08
C VAL A 290 6.55 -1.55 -27.29
N LEU A 291 5.79 -1.20 -26.25
CA LEU A 291 4.76 -0.17 -26.33
C LEU A 291 5.34 1.24 -26.39
N ILE A 292 6.46 1.49 -25.68
CA ILE A 292 7.02 2.82 -25.55
C ILE A 292 7.97 3.19 -26.70
N ILE A 293 8.60 2.21 -27.34
CA ILE A 293 9.60 2.44 -28.42
C ILE A 293 9.04 3.28 -29.57
N LYS A 294 7.75 3.21 -29.82
CA LYS A 294 7.04 3.98 -30.87
C LYS A 294 6.57 5.36 -30.42
N LYS A 295 6.87 5.77 -29.17
CA LYS A 295 6.31 7.00 -28.57
C LYS A 295 7.27 8.20 -28.56
N GLY A 296 8.52 8.00 -28.96
CA GLY A 296 9.55 9.04 -29.03
C GLY A 296 10.61 8.91 -27.94
N LEU A 297 11.79 9.44 -28.23
CA LEU A 297 13.01 9.27 -27.41
C LEU A 297 12.82 9.74 -25.96
N TRP A 298 12.20 10.89 -25.75
CA TRP A 298 11.96 11.43 -24.40
C TRP A 298 11.07 10.53 -23.55
N ASN A 299 10.05 9.90 -24.14
CA ASN A 299 9.18 8.97 -23.42
C ASN A 299 9.93 7.69 -23.04
N ILE A 300 10.81 7.21 -23.93
CA ILE A 300 11.66 6.04 -23.65
C ILE A 300 12.60 6.35 -22.47
N ILE A 301 13.31 7.47 -22.51
CA ILE A 301 14.24 7.88 -21.44
C ILE A 301 13.47 8.00 -20.11
N LEU A 302 12.38 8.76 -20.10
CA LEU A 302 11.60 8.97 -18.87
C LEU A 302 11.00 7.67 -18.35
N GLY A 303 10.51 6.81 -19.22
CA GLY A 303 9.97 5.50 -18.86
C GLY A 303 11.01 4.61 -18.21
N ASN A 304 12.21 4.52 -18.78
CA ASN A 304 13.30 3.76 -18.20
C ASN A 304 13.77 4.32 -16.85
N VAL A 305 13.80 5.65 -16.70
CA VAL A 305 14.07 6.28 -15.40
C VAL A 305 13.02 5.89 -14.36
N VAL A 306 11.73 5.90 -14.72
CA VAL A 306 10.66 5.49 -13.80
C VAL A 306 10.74 4.00 -13.47
N LEU A 307 11.08 3.13 -14.42
CA LEU A 307 11.32 1.70 -14.16
C LEU A 307 12.49 1.47 -13.20
N LEU A 308 13.56 2.27 -13.32
CA LEU A 308 14.69 2.24 -12.37
C LEU A 308 14.28 2.75 -10.98
N ILE A 309 13.42 3.74 -10.88
CA ILE A 309 12.94 4.27 -9.59
C ILE A 309 11.95 3.30 -8.91
N LEU A 310 11.26 2.43 -9.66
CA LEU A 310 10.20 1.58 -9.13
C LEU A 310 10.63 0.67 -7.94
N PRO A 311 11.80 0.00 -7.94
CA PRO A 311 12.27 -0.76 -6.77
C PRO A 311 12.42 0.10 -5.51
N ILE A 312 12.88 1.36 -5.69
CA ILE A 312 12.98 2.32 -4.59
C ILE A 312 11.59 2.71 -4.11
N ALA A 313 10.68 3.07 -5.03
CA ALA A 313 9.31 3.45 -4.71
C ALA A 313 8.53 2.37 -3.94
N LEU A 314 8.88 1.10 -4.13
CA LEU A 314 8.25 -0.05 -3.46
C LEU A 314 8.78 -0.34 -2.05
N ASN A 315 9.95 0.18 -1.66
CA ASN A 315 10.62 -0.30 -0.46
C ASN A 315 11.33 0.80 0.36
N PHE A 316 11.45 2.02 -0.17
CA PHE A 316 12.34 3.03 0.40
C PHE A 316 12.02 3.38 1.85
N ILE A 317 10.76 3.58 2.18
CA ILE A 317 10.35 4.00 3.53
C ILE A 317 10.65 2.92 4.56
N ASN A 318 10.49 1.65 4.19
CA ASN A 318 10.80 0.54 5.07
C ASN A 318 12.27 0.52 5.51
N PHE A 319 13.19 1.00 4.66
CA PHE A 319 14.61 1.05 4.97
C PHE A 319 15.08 2.41 5.49
N ALA A 320 14.39 3.49 5.13
CA ALA A 320 14.76 4.83 5.52
C ALA A 320 14.35 5.18 6.96
N MET A 321 13.20 4.65 7.42
CA MET A 321 12.62 4.99 8.73
C MET A 321 13.00 4.04 9.87
N ILE A 322 13.70 2.95 9.59
CA ILE A 322 14.07 1.95 10.61
C ILE A 322 15.45 2.29 11.16
N ASN A 323 15.56 2.42 12.50
CA ASN A 323 16.86 2.56 13.17
C ASN A 323 17.69 1.28 12.99
N ARG A 324 19.00 1.40 12.73
CA ARG A 324 19.90 0.29 12.34
C ARG A 324 19.88 -0.92 13.28
N GLU A 325 19.68 -0.71 14.58
CA GLU A 325 19.61 -1.80 15.56
C GLU A 325 18.28 -2.53 15.53
N SER A 326 17.19 -1.82 15.31
CA SER A 326 15.84 -2.39 15.16
C SER A 326 15.64 -3.09 13.81
N ALA A 327 16.28 -2.61 12.72
CA ALA A 327 16.14 -3.22 11.40
C ALA A 327 16.59 -4.68 11.36
N ASN A 328 17.73 -5.00 12.01
CA ASN A 328 18.22 -6.38 12.07
C ASN A 328 17.36 -7.28 12.98
N GLN A 329 16.70 -6.71 14.00
CA GLN A 329 15.75 -7.43 14.85
C GLN A 329 14.37 -7.55 14.20
N PHE A 330 13.86 -6.50 13.57
CA PHE A 330 12.53 -6.48 12.93
C PHE A 330 12.46 -7.42 11.72
N PHE A 331 13.45 -7.37 10.82
CA PHE A 331 13.49 -8.28 9.66
C PHE A 331 13.85 -9.71 10.02
N ASN A 332 14.62 -9.94 11.10
CA ASN A 332 14.97 -11.30 11.53
C ASN A 332 13.95 -11.90 12.52
N ASN A 333 13.31 -11.12 13.37
CA ASN A 333 12.46 -11.67 14.43
C ASN A 333 10.96 -11.51 14.19
N ASP A 334 10.45 -10.33 13.83
CA ASP A 334 8.98 -10.11 13.86
C ASP A 334 8.27 -10.67 12.63
N PHE A 335 8.88 -10.56 11.45
CA PHE A 335 8.32 -11.17 10.25
C PHE A 335 8.54 -12.70 10.22
N ILE A 336 9.67 -13.17 10.72
CA ILE A 336 9.95 -14.61 10.92
C ILE A 336 9.03 -15.19 12.00
N MET A 337 8.81 -14.47 13.11
CA MET A 337 7.89 -14.94 14.16
C MET A 337 6.43 -14.93 13.72
N ALA A 338 5.99 -13.97 12.90
CA ALA A 338 4.64 -13.99 12.31
C ALA A 338 4.44 -15.19 11.38
N VAL A 339 5.49 -15.62 10.66
CA VAL A 339 5.46 -16.81 9.80
C VAL A 339 5.53 -18.08 10.62
N TYR A 340 6.37 -18.15 11.66
CA TYR A 340 6.44 -19.33 12.56
C TYR A 340 5.14 -19.53 13.36
N ALA A 341 4.46 -18.45 13.76
CA ALA A 341 3.15 -18.56 14.41
C ALA A 341 2.03 -19.04 13.46
N ALA A 342 2.21 -18.92 12.15
CA ALA A 342 1.29 -19.46 11.16
C ALA A 342 1.56 -20.94 10.80
N GLU A 343 2.71 -21.50 11.20
CA GLU A 343 3.07 -22.91 10.98
C GLU A 343 2.72 -23.81 12.18
N GLN A 344 2.39 -23.27 13.36
CA GLN A 344 1.88 -24.00 14.53
C GLN A 344 0.35 -23.91 14.63
#